data_a6749e498bcc0ecc0d00aaef30ca099f
#
_entry.id   a6749e498bcc0ecc0d00aaef30ca099f
#
_cell.length_a   1.000
_cell.length_b   1.000
_cell.length_c   1.000
_cell.angle_alpha   90.00
_cell.angle_beta   90.00
_cell.angle_gamma   90.00
#
_symmetry.space_group_name_H-M   'P 1'
#
loop_
_entity.id
_entity.type
_entity.pdbx_description
1 polymer ?
#
loop_
_entity_poly.entity_id
_entity_poly.type
_entity_poly.pdbx_seq_one_letter_code
_entity_poly.pdbx_strand_id
1 'polypeptide(L)'
;MRQSTLRRAAVLAAFALASFAASAAQVDVAGVKLDEAIDVHGSKLQLNGAGVRYKAVFRVYTAGLYLGKKAGTPEEVLAAPGAKRVTITMLRDIDANELGKLFTRGVEDNSPKNEMSQLIPGLLRMSGIFSEQKQLRTGETFTIDWVPGSGTIISVKGVPQGEPIKEQAFFNALVRIWLGPSPADWKLKDALLGKS
;
A
#
# COMPACT_ATOMS: atom_id res chain seq x y z
N MET A 1 -3.41 50.99 64.60
CA MET A 1 -2.80 49.70 64.38
C MET A 1 -3.85 48.73 63.84
N ARG A 2 -3.86 48.49 62.52
CA ARG A 2 -4.70 47.49 61.88
C ARG A 2 -3.88 46.90 60.71
N GLN A 3 -3.52 45.60 60.83
CA GLN A 3 -2.86 44.85 59.79
C GLN A 3 -3.90 44.41 58.77
N SER A 4 -3.72 44.80 57.50
CA SER A 4 -4.52 44.31 56.40
C SER A 4 -3.74 43.18 55.72
N THR A 5 -4.19 41.96 55.90
CA THR A 5 -3.75 40.75 55.21
C THR A 5 -4.27 40.75 53.77
N LEU A 6 -3.39 40.98 52.82
CA LEU A 6 -3.66 40.79 51.40
C LEU A 6 -3.61 39.29 51.06
N ARG A 7 -4.79 38.70 50.87
CA ARG A 7 -4.92 37.34 50.30
C ARG A 7 -4.62 37.39 48.80
N ARG A 8 -3.49 36.85 48.40
CA ARG A 8 -3.18 36.62 46.99
C ARG A 8 -3.91 35.31 46.57
N ALA A 9 -4.99 35.49 45.79
CA ALA A 9 -5.64 34.39 45.11
C ALA A 9 -4.82 34.04 43.85
N ALA A 10 -4.14 32.90 43.87
CA ALA A 10 -3.48 32.31 42.69
C ALA A 10 -4.56 31.58 41.88
N VAL A 11 -4.92 32.12 40.72
CA VAL A 11 -5.77 31.47 39.74
C VAL A 11 -4.88 30.53 38.94
N LEU A 12 -4.93 29.24 39.23
CA LEU A 12 -4.36 28.15 38.42
C LEU A 12 -5.30 27.93 37.24
N ALA A 13 -4.96 28.51 36.09
CA ALA A 13 -5.59 28.14 34.83
C ALA A 13 -5.03 26.79 34.37
N ALA A 14 -5.76 25.72 34.63
CA ALA A 14 -5.47 24.40 34.05
C ALA A 14 -5.83 24.44 32.56
N PHE A 15 -4.83 24.56 31.71
CA PHE A 15 -4.97 24.31 30.27
C PHE A 15 -5.13 22.80 30.07
N ALA A 16 -6.37 22.35 29.96
CA ALA A 16 -6.68 21.01 29.48
C ALA A 16 -6.32 20.96 27.99
N LEU A 17 -5.14 20.44 27.66
CA LEU A 17 -4.76 20.04 26.31
C LEU A 17 -5.64 18.85 25.93
N ALA A 18 -6.79 19.13 25.35
CA ALA A 18 -7.58 18.12 24.65
C ALA A 18 -6.78 17.69 23.43
N SER A 19 -6.05 16.60 23.56
CA SER A 19 -5.46 15.89 22.41
C SER A 19 -6.62 15.37 21.58
N PHE A 20 -7.03 16.13 20.56
CA PHE A 20 -7.87 15.60 19.50
C PHE A 20 -7.04 14.54 18.77
N ALA A 21 -7.26 13.28 19.09
CA ALA A 21 -6.87 12.19 18.23
C ALA A 21 -7.63 12.40 16.90
N ALA A 22 -6.98 13.02 15.92
CA ALA A 22 -7.52 13.09 14.58
C ALA A 22 -7.67 11.66 14.11
N SER A 23 -8.89 11.11 14.13
CA SER A 23 -9.22 9.87 13.47
C SER A 23 -8.89 10.08 12.00
N ALA A 24 -7.91 9.36 11.48
CA ALA A 24 -7.61 9.39 10.06
C ALA A 24 -8.90 9.00 9.32
N ALA A 25 -9.30 9.80 8.34
CA ALA A 25 -10.45 9.48 7.51
C ALA A 25 -10.16 8.14 6.80
N GLN A 26 -11.18 7.30 6.72
CA GLN A 26 -11.08 5.94 6.18
C GLN A 26 -12.08 5.74 5.04
N VAL A 27 -11.65 5.00 4.04
CA VAL A 27 -12.50 4.53 2.94
C VAL A 27 -12.79 3.05 3.18
N ASP A 28 -14.07 2.68 3.14
CA ASP A 28 -14.49 1.26 3.19
C ASP A 28 -14.56 0.69 1.77
N VAL A 29 -13.80 -0.37 1.54
CA VAL A 29 -13.81 -1.13 0.29
C VAL A 29 -14.13 -2.58 0.58
N ALA A 30 -15.37 -2.97 0.35
CA ALA A 30 -15.87 -4.34 0.57
C ALA A 30 -15.65 -4.85 2.01
N GLY A 31 -15.79 -3.97 3.01
CA GLY A 31 -15.60 -4.27 4.42
C GLY A 31 -14.17 -4.12 4.92
N VAL A 32 -13.23 -3.76 4.04
CA VAL A 32 -11.85 -3.44 4.42
C VAL A 32 -11.70 -1.92 4.54
N LYS A 33 -11.29 -1.47 5.72
CA LYS A 33 -11.04 -0.06 5.99
C LYS A 33 -9.62 0.31 5.59
N LEU A 34 -9.48 1.31 4.75
CA LEU A 34 -8.21 1.86 4.29
C LEU A 34 -8.12 3.31 4.74
N ASP A 35 -7.05 3.66 5.44
CA ASP A 35 -6.80 5.03 5.87
C ASP A 35 -6.55 5.93 4.65
N GLU A 36 -7.13 7.14 4.63
CA GLU A 36 -6.88 8.10 3.54
C GLU A 36 -5.45 8.65 3.54
N ALA A 37 -4.77 8.60 4.68
CA ALA A 37 -3.36 8.98 4.82
C ALA A 37 -2.63 8.01 5.73
N ILE A 38 -1.41 7.63 5.34
CA ILE A 38 -0.55 6.72 6.08
C ILE A 38 0.88 7.26 6.14
N ASP A 39 1.66 6.76 7.10
CA ASP A 39 3.11 6.91 7.10
C ASP A 39 3.77 5.63 6.58
N VAL A 40 4.67 5.77 5.64
CA VAL A 40 5.44 4.67 5.06
C VAL A 40 6.92 5.01 5.15
N HIS A 41 7.62 4.36 6.06
CA HIS A 41 9.05 4.60 6.29
C HIS A 41 9.41 6.10 6.44
N GLY A 42 8.61 6.84 7.21
CA GLY A 42 8.79 8.27 7.46
C GLY A 42 8.28 9.19 6.34
N SER A 43 7.64 8.64 5.31
CA SER A 43 7.01 9.40 4.22
C SER A 43 5.50 9.41 4.39
N LYS A 44 4.90 10.61 4.44
CA LYS A 44 3.44 10.73 4.45
C LYS A 44 2.88 10.49 3.04
N LEU A 45 2.01 9.50 2.93
CA LEU A 45 1.33 9.14 1.69
C LEU A 45 -0.18 9.31 1.85
N GLN A 46 -0.84 9.64 0.75
CA GLN A 46 -2.30 9.68 0.66
C GLN A 46 -2.81 8.55 -0.23
N LEU A 47 -3.99 8.07 0.06
CA LEU A 47 -4.68 7.06 -0.75
C LEU A 47 -5.00 7.66 -2.12
N ASN A 48 -4.35 7.20 -3.17
CA ASN A 48 -4.61 7.61 -4.55
C ASN A 48 -5.96 7.07 -5.02
N GLY A 49 -6.18 5.80 -4.74
CA GLY A 49 -7.43 5.10 -5.03
C GLY A 49 -7.40 3.69 -4.49
N ALA A 50 -8.58 3.08 -4.40
CA ALA A 50 -8.74 1.72 -3.91
C ALA A 50 -9.93 1.02 -4.55
N GLY A 51 -9.86 -0.30 -4.66
CA GLY A 51 -10.93 -1.09 -5.24
C GLY A 51 -10.79 -2.58 -4.97
N VAL A 52 -11.74 -3.33 -5.51
CA VAL A 52 -11.80 -4.79 -5.39
C VAL A 52 -11.34 -5.44 -6.68
N ARG A 53 -10.46 -6.44 -6.59
CA ARG A 53 -10.17 -7.32 -7.70
C ARG A 53 -11.21 -8.43 -7.79
N TYR A 54 -11.80 -8.57 -8.95
CA TYR A 54 -12.68 -9.69 -9.27
C TYR A 54 -11.98 -10.69 -10.20
N LYS A 55 -12.24 -11.98 -9.97
CA LYS A 55 -11.95 -13.08 -10.93
C LYS A 55 -13.29 -13.72 -11.26
N ALA A 56 -13.81 -13.44 -12.45
CA ALA A 56 -15.22 -13.68 -12.79
C ALA A 56 -16.14 -13.00 -11.77
N VAL A 57 -16.97 -13.73 -11.04
CA VAL A 57 -17.90 -13.21 -10.04
C VAL A 57 -17.33 -13.15 -8.62
N PHE A 58 -16.11 -13.67 -8.42
CA PHE A 58 -15.53 -13.80 -7.08
C PHE A 58 -14.68 -12.59 -6.73
N ARG A 59 -14.94 -12.00 -5.57
CA ARG A 59 -14.05 -11.02 -4.95
C ARG A 59 -12.79 -11.73 -4.43
N VAL A 60 -11.63 -11.31 -4.87
CA VAL A 60 -10.36 -11.98 -4.52
C VAL A 60 -9.64 -11.21 -3.43
N TYR A 61 -9.45 -9.92 -3.62
CA TYR A 61 -8.82 -9.02 -2.64
C TYR A 61 -9.23 -7.57 -2.88
N THR A 62 -9.00 -6.73 -1.89
CA THR A 62 -8.96 -5.27 -2.08
C THR A 62 -7.54 -4.83 -2.34
N ALA A 63 -7.37 -3.81 -3.15
CA ALA A 63 -6.10 -3.14 -3.32
C ALA A 63 -6.25 -1.63 -3.10
N GLY A 64 -5.27 -1.02 -2.43
CA GLY A 64 -5.14 0.42 -2.25
C GLY A 64 -3.77 0.88 -2.74
N LEU A 65 -3.74 1.96 -3.51
CA LEU A 65 -2.53 2.61 -3.97
C LEU A 65 -2.31 3.90 -3.19
N TYR A 66 -1.12 4.06 -2.60
CA TYR A 66 -0.74 5.24 -1.84
C TYR A 66 0.44 5.94 -2.48
N LEU A 67 0.35 7.24 -2.62
CA LEU A 67 1.35 8.11 -3.25
C LEU A 67 1.54 9.38 -2.42
N GLY A 68 2.68 10.05 -2.58
CA GLY A 68 2.91 11.38 -1.99
C GLY A 68 2.00 12.46 -2.57
N LYS A 69 1.60 12.31 -3.85
CA LYS A 69 0.65 13.18 -4.56
C LYS A 69 -0.24 12.32 -5.44
N LYS A 70 -1.52 12.66 -5.55
CA LYS A 70 -2.47 11.93 -6.41
C LYS A 70 -2.06 11.99 -7.88
N ALA A 71 -2.31 10.88 -8.58
CA ALA A 71 -2.01 10.69 -9.99
C ALA A 71 -3.19 9.98 -10.66
N GLY A 72 -3.58 10.44 -11.86
CA GLY A 72 -4.75 9.95 -12.59
C GLY A 72 -4.42 9.02 -13.75
N THR A 73 -3.14 8.84 -14.07
CA THR A 73 -2.68 7.96 -15.15
C THR A 73 -1.59 6.99 -14.68
N PRO A 74 -1.43 5.84 -15.34
CA PRO A 74 -0.35 4.91 -15.03
C PRO A 74 1.04 5.56 -15.10
N GLU A 75 1.27 6.39 -16.11
CA GLU A 75 2.53 7.08 -16.35
C GLU A 75 2.87 8.02 -15.20
N GLU A 76 1.89 8.79 -14.72
CA GLU A 76 2.05 9.67 -13.55
C GLU A 76 2.38 8.88 -12.29
N VAL A 77 1.70 7.72 -12.06
CA VAL A 77 1.97 6.84 -10.92
C VAL A 77 3.41 6.31 -10.96
N LEU A 78 3.84 5.81 -12.12
CA LEU A 78 5.19 5.26 -12.28
C LEU A 78 6.27 6.33 -12.12
N ALA A 79 6.03 7.53 -12.66
CA ALA A 79 6.95 8.66 -12.60
C ALA A 79 6.90 9.42 -11.25
N ALA A 80 5.88 9.20 -10.41
CA ALA A 80 5.73 9.91 -9.14
C ALA A 80 7.00 9.76 -8.28
N PRO A 81 7.54 10.87 -7.75
CA PRO A 81 8.71 10.81 -6.89
C PRO A 81 8.34 10.31 -5.48
N GLY A 82 9.37 9.93 -4.71
CA GLY A 82 9.21 9.54 -3.31
C GLY A 82 8.72 8.12 -3.11
N ALA A 83 8.29 7.85 -1.87
CA ALA A 83 7.79 6.54 -1.49
C ALA A 83 6.41 6.27 -2.12
N LYS A 84 6.11 4.98 -2.33
CA LYS A 84 4.82 4.51 -2.86
C LYS A 84 4.47 3.20 -2.15
N ARG A 85 3.19 2.91 -1.97
CA ARG A 85 2.71 1.63 -1.44
C ARG A 85 1.53 1.11 -2.23
N VAL A 86 1.56 -0.18 -2.50
CA VAL A 86 0.38 -0.97 -2.83
C VAL A 86 0.05 -1.85 -1.64
N THR A 87 -1.15 -1.70 -1.08
CA THR A 87 -1.67 -2.54 0.00
C THR A 87 -2.70 -3.50 -0.56
N ILE A 88 -2.62 -4.78 -0.21
CA ILE A 88 -3.56 -5.80 -0.65
C ILE A 88 -4.08 -6.54 0.58
N THR A 89 -5.42 -6.63 0.70
CA THR A 89 -6.09 -7.39 1.77
C THR A 89 -6.97 -8.46 1.13
N MET A 90 -6.76 -9.70 1.53
CA MET A 90 -7.46 -10.85 0.97
C MET A 90 -8.93 -10.85 1.37
N LEU A 91 -9.83 -11.07 0.40
CA LEU A 91 -11.28 -11.24 0.62
C LEU A 91 -11.71 -12.71 0.59
N ARG A 92 -10.78 -13.59 0.30
CA ARG A 92 -10.92 -15.05 0.34
C ARG A 92 -9.56 -15.69 0.58
N ASP A 93 -9.57 -16.91 1.07
CA ASP A 93 -8.36 -17.70 1.19
C ASP A 93 -7.79 -18.01 -0.20
N ILE A 94 -6.48 -17.90 -0.34
CA ILE A 94 -5.75 -18.23 -1.57
C ILE A 94 -4.47 -18.96 -1.23
N ASP A 95 -4.14 -19.98 -2.02
CA ASP A 95 -2.81 -20.61 -1.99
C ASP A 95 -1.74 -19.57 -2.38
N ALA A 96 -0.70 -19.45 -1.56
CA ALA A 96 0.31 -18.42 -1.75
C ALA A 96 1.14 -18.66 -3.02
N ASN A 97 1.40 -19.92 -3.40
CA ASN A 97 2.09 -20.22 -4.65
C ASN A 97 1.24 -19.85 -5.87
N GLU A 98 -0.08 -20.08 -5.80
CA GLU A 98 -1.00 -19.62 -6.85
C GLU A 98 -0.96 -18.11 -7.01
N LEU A 99 -0.96 -17.38 -5.88
CA LEU A 99 -0.84 -15.92 -5.92
C LEU A 99 0.51 -15.50 -6.53
N GLY A 100 1.62 -16.10 -6.11
CA GLY A 100 2.95 -15.83 -6.68
C GLY A 100 3.01 -16.05 -8.19
N LYS A 101 2.42 -17.15 -8.70
CA LYS A 101 2.30 -17.42 -10.15
C LYS A 101 1.48 -16.34 -10.87
N LEU A 102 0.38 -15.88 -10.25
CA LEU A 102 -0.43 -14.79 -10.83
C LEU A 102 0.34 -13.48 -10.92
N PHE A 103 1.16 -13.16 -9.92
CA PHE A 103 2.03 -11.99 -9.95
C PHE A 103 3.10 -12.09 -11.03
N THR A 104 3.79 -13.23 -11.13
CA THR A 104 4.79 -13.47 -12.18
C THR A 104 4.17 -13.29 -13.57
N ARG A 105 3.04 -13.94 -13.84
CA ARG A 105 2.32 -13.78 -15.10
C ARG A 105 1.90 -12.32 -15.34
N GLY A 106 1.38 -11.63 -14.29
CA GLY A 106 0.99 -10.23 -14.41
C GLY A 106 2.17 -9.31 -14.77
N VAL A 107 3.37 -9.58 -14.28
CA VAL A 107 4.60 -8.88 -14.69
C VAL A 107 4.94 -9.21 -16.14
N GLU A 108 4.91 -10.48 -16.53
CA GLU A 108 5.21 -10.93 -17.89
C GLU A 108 4.26 -10.30 -18.93
N ASP A 109 2.96 -10.26 -18.63
CA ASP A 109 1.91 -9.73 -19.51
C ASP A 109 1.98 -8.19 -19.66
N ASN A 110 2.66 -7.49 -18.73
CA ASN A 110 2.69 -6.03 -18.66
C ASN A 110 4.11 -5.43 -18.74
N SER A 111 5.13 -6.24 -18.97
CA SER A 111 6.51 -5.75 -19.10
C SER A 111 7.04 -5.95 -20.52
N PRO A 112 7.81 -5.00 -21.06
CA PRO A 112 8.50 -5.18 -22.32
C PRO A 112 9.45 -6.40 -22.27
N LYS A 113 9.50 -7.15 -23.35
CA LYS A 113 10.34 -8.38 -23.41
C LYS A 113 11.82 -8.11 -23.14
N ASN A 114 12.33 -6.95 -23.55
CA ASN A 114 13.72 -6.54 -23.31
C ASN A 114 13.99 -6.16 -21.84
N GLU A 115 12.97 -5.89 -21.04
CA GLU A 115 13.13 -5.63 -19.60
C GLU A 115 13.11 -6.92 -18.75
N MET A 116 12.59 -8.02 -19.30
CA MET A 116 12.36 -9.24 -18.51
C MET A 116 13.61 -9.81 -17.85
N SER A 117 14.75 -9.79 -18.53
CA SER A 117 16.00 -10.37 -17.99
C SER A 117 16.43 -9.69 -16.69
N GLN A 118 16.24 -8.39 -16.55
CA GLN A 118 16.56 -7.64 -15.32
C GLN A 118 15.54 -7.82 -14.21
N LEU A 119 14.31 -8.30 -14.52
CA LEU A 119 13.25 -8.54 -13.54
C LEU A 119 13.34 -9.94 -12.91
N ILE A 120 13.99 -10.91 -13.56
CA ILE A 120 14.08 -12.30 -13.11
C ILE A 120 14.56 -12.43 -11.66
N PRO A 121 15.64 -11.77 -11.20
CA PRO A 121 16.09 -11.92 -9.82
C PRO A 121 15.02 -11.50 -8.80
N GLY A 122 14.32 -10.39 -9.07
CA GLY A 122 13.23 -9.91 -8.22
C GLY A 122 12.03 -10.86 -8.22
N LEU A 123 11.66 -11.41 -9.38
CA LEU A 123 10.57 -12.37 -9.52
C LEU A 123 10.85 -13.67 -8.77
N LEU A 124 12.08 -14.20 -8.84
CA LEU A 124 12.49 -15.38 -8.08
C LEU A 124 12.40 -15.15 -6.58
N ARG A 125 12.85 -13.98 -6.13
CA ARG A 125 12.78 -13.59 -4.72
C ARG A 125 11.34 -13.46 -4.24
N MET A 126 10.49 -12.79 -5.00
CA MET A 126 9.06 -12.66 -4.70
C MET A 126 8.37 -14.04 -4.66
N SER A 127 8.68 -14.92 -5.61
CA SER A 127 8.15 -16.30 -5.63
C SER A 127 8.56 -17.07 -4.37
N GLY A 128 9.81 -16.91 -3.90
CA GLY A 128 10.28 -17.50 -2.65
C GLY A 128 9.47 -17.00 -1.44
N ILE A 129 9.25 -15.68 -1.34
CA ILE A 129 8.45 -15.06 -0.27
C ILE A 129 7.05 -15.70 -0.19
N PHE A 130 6.37 -15.83 -1.32
CA PHE A 130 5.03 -16.40 -1.33
C PHE A 130 5.05 -17.91 -1.06
N SER A 131 6.05 -18.65 -1.54
CA SER A 131 6.13 -20.10 -1.29
C SER A 131 6.31 -20.44 0.19
N GLU A 132 6.97 -19.58 0.97
CA GLU A 132 7.12 -19.75 2.42
C GLU A 132 5.80 -19.54 3.19
N GLN A 133 4.86 -18.78 2.63
CA GLN A 133 3.60 -18.45 3.31
C GLN A 133 2.54 -19.56 3.26
N LYS A 134 2.68 -20.56 2.39
CA LYS A 134 1.70 -21.63 2.12
C LYS A 134 0.33 -21.10 1.70
N GLN A 135 -0.30 -20.26 2.52
CA GLN A 135 -1.63 -19.71 2.30
C GLN A 135 -1.72 -18.26 2.82
N LEU A 136 -2.48 -17.44 2.11
CA LEU A 136 -2.98 -16.16 2.60
C LEU A 136 -4.48 -16.29 2.83
N ARG A 137 -4.92 -16.02 4.06
CA ARG A 137 -6.31 -16.16 4.49
C ARG A 137 -7.07 -14.85 4.31
N THR A 138 -8.37 -14.95 4.29
CA THR A 138 -9.27 -13.79 4.34
C THR A 138 -8.88 -12.85 5.48
N GLY A 139 -8.77 -11.55 5.16
CA GLY A 139 -8.33 -10.50 6.10
C GLY A 139 -6.81 -10.34 6.23
N GLU A 140 -6.01 -11.31 5.79
CA GLU A 140 -4.56 -11.15 5.80
C GLU A 140 -4.11 -10.19 4.70
N THR A 141 -3.05 -9.42 5.01
CA THR A 141 -2.54 -8.36 4.15
C THR A 141 -1.13 -8.65 3.68
N PHE A 142 -0.79 -8.14 2.51
CA PHE A 142 0.58 -7.90 2.14
C PHE A 142 0.73 -6.52 1.49
N THR A 143 1.92 -5.94 1.60
CA THR A 143 2.24 -4.65 1.03
C THR A 143 3.46 -4.73 0.14
N ILE A 144 3.49 -3.88 -0.85
CA ILE A 144 4.63 -3.67 -1.74
C ILE A 144 4.97 -2.20 -1.65
N ASP A 145 6.10 -1.88 -1.03
CA ASP A 145 6.56 -0.52 -0.80
C ASP A 145 7.74 -0.20 -1.70
N TRP A 146 7.72 0.91 -2.38
CA TRP A 146 8.90 1.55 -2.92
C TRP A 146 9.42 2.57 -1.92
N VAL A 147 10.66 2.42 -1.48
CA VAL A 147 11.32 3.36 -0.58
C VAL A 147 12.59 3.86 -1.26
N PRO A 148 12.66 5.16 -1.64
CA PRO A 148 13.85 5.73 -2.27
C PRO A 148 15.11 5.46 -1.44
N GLY A 149 16.17 5.01 -2.10
CA GLY A 149 17.44 4.64 -1.46
C GLY A 149 17.48 3.24 -0.84
N SER A 150 16.33 2.65 -0.51
CA SER A 150 16.23 1.29 0.05
C SER A 150 15.83 0.26 -1.00
N GLY A 151 14.82 0.55 -1.83
CA GLY A 151 14.29 -0.35 -2.83
C GLY A 151 12.85 -0.79 -2.57
N THR A 152 12.43 -1.88 -3.20
CA THR A 152 11.13 -2.51 -3.01
C THR A 152 11.16 -3.41 -1.77
N ILE A 153 10.28 -3.12 -0.81
CA ILE A 153 10.08 -3.90 0.40
C ILE A 153 8.74 -4.62 0.28
N ILE A 154 8.74 -5.94 0.39
CA ILE A 154 7.53 -6.75 0.43
C ILE A 154 7.30 -7.15 1.88
N SER A 155 6.12 -6.85 2.41
CA SER A 155 5.75 -7.29 3.77
C SER A 155 4.51 -8.17 3.69
N VAL A 156 4.51 -9.27 4.44
CA VAL A 156 3.36 -10.16 4.57
C VAL A 156 2.91 -10.15 6.02
N LYS A 157 1.62 -9.91 6.26
CA LYS A 157 1.04 -9.81 7.62
C LYS A 157 1.77 -8.77 8.48
N GLY A 158 2.21 -7.67 7.86
CA GLY A 158 2.95 -6.59 8.52
C GLY A 158 4.44 -6.85 8.78
N VAL A 159 4.96 -8.03 8.40
CA VAL A 159 6.36 -8.39 8.59
C VAL A 159 7.11 -8.29 7.26
N PRO A 160 8.18 -7.46 7.15
CA PRO A 160 9.03 -7.42 5.97
C PRO A 160 9.66 -8.78 5.67
N GLN A 161 9.70 -9.14 4.39
CA GLN A 161 10.19 -10.43 3.91
C GLN A 161 11.50 -10.26 3.12
N GLY A 162 12.57 -10.77 3.70
CA GLY A 162 13.90 -10.70 3.09
C GLY A 162 14.44 -9.28 2.92
N GLU A 163 15.50 -9.15 2.14
CA GLU A 163 16.14 -7.87 1.85
C GLU A 163 15.39 -7.08 0.78
N PRO A 164 15.39 -5.75 0.81
CA PRO A 164 14.79 -4.93 -0.24
C PRO A 164 15.38 -5.22 -1.62
N ILE A 165 14.53 -5.19 -2.65
CA ILE A 165 14.95 -5.32 -4.06
C ILE A 165 15.21 -3.91 -4.60
N LYS A 166 16.47 -3.61 -4.91
CA LYS A 166 16.93 -2.23 -5.14
C LYS A 166 16.46 -1.61 -6.46
N GLU A 167 16.20 -2.43 -7.45
CA GLU A 167 15.86 -2.00 -8.80
C GLU A 167 14.44 -1.38 -8.83
N GLN A 168 14.34 -0.08 -9.11
CA GLN A 168 13.04 0.59 -9.27
C GLN A 168 12.22 0.00 -10.43
N ALA A 169 12.90 -0.52 -11.44
CA ALA A 169 12.26 -1.22 -12.56
C ALA A 169 11.39 -2.38 -12.06
N PHE A 170 11.82 -3.09 -11.00
CA PHE A 170 11.06 -4.19 -10.42
C PHE A 170 9.77 -3.70 -9.74
N PHE A 171 9.84 -2.63 -8.93
CA PHE A 171 8.63 -2.02 -8.36
C PHE A 171 7.65 -1.57 -9.45
N ASN A 172 8.16 -0.90 -10.46
CA ASN A 172 7.36 -0.43 -11.59
C ASN A 172 6.68 -1.60 -12.33
N ALA A 173 7.41 -2.71 -12.52
CA ALA A 173 6.86 -3.92 -13.14
C ALA A 173 5.74 -4.53 -12.28
N LEU A 174 5.89 -4.56 -10.95
CA LEU A 174 4.83 -5.01 -10.05
C LEU A 174 3.59 -4.12 -10.13
N VAL A 175 3.76 -2.80 -10.13
CA VAL A 175 2.62 -1.85 -10.24
C VAL A 175 1.89 -2.01 -11.56
N ARG A 176 2.59 -2.32 -12.66
CA ARG A 176 1.98 -2.60 -13.96
C ARG A 176 1.05 -3.82 -13.97
N ILE A 177 1.13 -4.74 -13.00
CA ILE A 177 0.14 -5.83 -12.84
C ILE A 177 -1.28 -5.25 -12.78
N TRP A 178 -1.46 -4.11 -12.16
CA TRP A 178 -2.76 -3.44 -12.02
C TRP A 178 -2.95 -2.28 -12.98
N LEU A 179 -1.89 -1.56 -13.33
CA LEU A 179 -1.98 -0.31 -14.09
C LEU A 179 -1.52 -0.45 -15.54
N GLY A 180 -0.97 -1.59 -15.94
CA GLY A 180 -0.43 -1.83 -17.27
C GLY A 180 -1.51 -2.01 -18.35
N PRO A 181 -1.09 -2.33 -19.58
CA PRO A 181 -1.99 -2.54 -20.71
C PRO A 181 -2.86 -3.79 -20.59
N SER A 182 -2.42 -4.81 -19.85
CA SER A 182 -3.17 -6.04 -19.56
C SER A 182 -3.41 -6.19 -18.05
N PRO A 183 -4.19 -5.29 -17.42
CA PRO A 183 -4.31 -5.25 -15.97
C PRO A 183 -5.03 -6.47 -15.44
N ALA A 184 -4.71 -6.84 -14.19
CA ALA A 184 -5.37 -7.95 -13.50
C ALA A 184 -6.90 -7.78 -13.44
N ASP A 185 -7.39 -6.54 -13.43
CA ASP A 185 -8.81 -6.17 -13.48
C ASP A 185 -8.93 -4.71 -13.92
N TRP A 186 -9.73 -4.44 -14.96
CA TRP A 186 -9.92 -3.08 -15.50
C TRP A 186 -10.64 -2.14 -14.52
N LYS A 187 -11.64 -2.64 -13.80
CA LYS A 187 -12.36 -1.84 -12.81
C LYS A 187 -11.44 -1.46 -11.64
N LEU A 188 -10.60 -2.41 -11.22
CA LEU A 188 -9.60 -2.12 -10.19
C LEU A 188 -8.57 -1.11 -10.69
N LYS A 189 -8.12 -1.21 -11.94
CA LYS A 189 -7.23 -0.19 -12.53
C LYS A 189 -7.81 1.21 -12.42
N ASP A 190 -9.06 1.38 -12.86
CA ASP A 190 -9.73 2.68 -12.80
C ASP A 190 -9.88 3.18 -11.36
N ALA A 191 -10.28 2.29 -10.43
CA ALA A 191 -10.40 2.62 -9.02
C ALA A 191 -9.05 3.04 -8.39
N LEU A 192 -7.96 2.36 -8.71
CA LEU A 192 -6.61 2.73 -8.21
C LEU A 192 -6.13 4.08 -8.75
N LEU A 193 -6.59 4.48 -9.94
CA LEU A 193 -6.33 5.79 -10.56
C LEU A 193 -7.32 6.87 -10.10
N GLY A 194 -8.19 6.57 -9.13
CA GLY A 194 -9.20 7.52 -8.63
C GLY A 194 -10.29 7.84 -9.65
N LYS A 195 -10.51 6.99 -10.64
CA LYS A 195 -11.61 7.08 -11.61
C LYS A 195 -12.75 6.21 -11.08
N SER A 196 -13.78 6.84 -10.57
CA SER A 196 -15.04 6.20 -10.11
C SER A 196 -16.12 6.30 -11.16
#